data_e9dc3796c3ef79b9aaa2458d0cbdadce
#
_entry.id   e9dc3796c3ef79b9aaa2458d0cbdadce
#
_cell.length_a   1.000
_cell.length_b   1.000
_cell.length_c   1.000
_cell.angle_alpha   90.00
_cell.angle_beta   90.00
_cell.angle_gamma   90.00
#
_symmetry.space_group_name_H-M   'P 1'
#
loop_
_entity.id
_entity.type
_entity.pdbx_description
1 polymer ?
#
loop_
_entity_poly.entity_id
_entity_poly.type
_entity_poly.pdbx_seq_one_letter_code
_entity_poly.pdbx_strand_id
1 'polypeptide(L)'
;MTTSRRKSRTRITSTDERLDPVRFYCDEVLAGRIVAGPYVRAACRRHLGDLATGKARGLVWKNDEALRVLGFFEDVLRLPTSERDDLTGAEVVQTDNSRPFRLHISQKFILGSLFGWFNADGTRR
;
A
#
# COMPACT_ATOMS: atom_id res chain seq x y z
N MET A 1 23.41 6.07 29.74
CA MET A 1 24.27 5.34 28.81
C MET A 1 23.51 4.34 27.98
N THR A 2 22.55 3.64 28.56
CA THR A 2 21.85 2.58 27.88
C THR A 2 20.65 3.07 27.07
N THR A 3 20.17 4.29 27.31
CA THR A 3 18.96 4.81 26.71
C THR A 3 19.07 5.09 25.22
N SER A 4 20.26 5.48 24.75
CA SER A 4 20.45 5.81 23.34
C SER A 4 20.30 4.59 22.41
N ARG A 5 20.64 3.42 22.90
CA ARG A 5 20.54 2.20 22.09
C ARG A 5 19.12 1.81 21.78
N ARG A 6 18.19 2.04 22.70
CA ARG A 6 16.79 1.71 22.47
C ARG A 6 16.18 2.55 21.36
N LYS A 7 16.55 3.82 21.30
CA LYS A 7 16.03 4.72 20.25
C LYS A 7 16.46 4.27 18.86
N SER A 8 17.70 3.87 18.70
CA SER A 8 18.17 3.43 17.39
C SER A 8 17.49 2.16 16.92
N ARG A 9 17.16 1.24 17.83
CA ARG A 9 16.46 0.01 17.44
C ARG A 9 15.09 0.27 16.84
N THR A 10 14.34 1.21 17.37
CA THR A 10 12.99 1.47 16.87
C THR A 10 12.99 2.06 15.47
N ARG A 11 14.04 2.76 15.08
CA ARG A 11 14.11 3.35 13.75
C ARG A 11 14.60 2.40 12.69
N ILE A 12 15.38 1.39 13.05
CA ILE A 12 15.99 0.46 12.10
C ILE A 12 14.96 -0.38 11.35
N THR A 13 13.83 -0.68 11.99
CA THR A 13 12.84 -1.59 11.44
C THR A 13 11.77 -0.93 10.59
N SER A 14 11.70 0.40 10.57
CA SER A 14 10.66 1.08 9.83
C SER A 14 11.10 1.40 8.42
N THR A 15 10.33 0.93 7.45
CA THR A 15 10.45 1.30 6.05
C THR A 15 9.64 2.57 5.83
N ASP A 16 10.12 3.46 4.97
CA ASP A 16 9.39 4.68 4.64
C ASP A 16 8.14 4.33 3.83
N GLU A 17 6.98 4.75 4.35
CA GLU A 17 5.70 4.51 3.70
C GLU A 17 5.64 5.06 2.27
N ARG A 18 6.29 6.19 2.02
CA ARG A 18 6.26 6.83 0.70
C ARG A 18 7.15 6.12 -0.32
N LEU A 19 8.23 5.51 0.13
CA LEU A 19 9.17 4.84 -0.75
C LEU A 19 8.76 3.40 -1.06
N ASP A 20 8.20 2.70 -0.10
CA ASP A 20 7.75 1.32 -0.26
C ASP A 20 6.54 1.06 0.64
N PRO A 21 5.35 1.51 0.20
CA PRO A 21 4.15 1.38 1.03
C PRO A 21 3.74 -0.07 1.28
N VAL A 22 4.01 -0.97 0.36
CA VAL A 22 3.65 -2.38 0.51
C VAL A 22 4.47 -3.02 1.64
N ARG A 23 5.77 -2.83 1.62
CA ARG A 23 6.64 -3.34 2.67
C ARG A 23 6.38 -2.64 4.01
N PHE A 24 6.14 -1.34 3.97
CA PHE A 24 5.78 -0.59 5.17
C PHE A 24 4.57 -1.20 5.86
N TYR A 25 3.52 -1.51 5.10
CA TYR A 25 2.33 -2.13 5.66
C TYR A 25 2.64 -3.49 6.28
N CYS A 26 3.42 -4.31 5.60
CA CYS A 26 3.81 -5.62 6.12
C CYS A 26 4.58 -5.50 7.43
N ASP A 27 5.54 -4.57 7.50
CA ASP A 27 6.33 -4.36 8.70
C ASP A 27 5.45 -3.89 9.87
N GLU A 28 4.52 -2.97 9.61
CA GLU A 28 3.62 -2.45 10.63
C GLU A 28 2.65 -3.51 11.15
N VAL A 29 2.11 -4.34 10.25
CA VAL A 29 1.20 -5.43 10.64
C VAL A 29 1.93 -6.46 11.49
N LEU A 30 3.10 -6.90 11.05
CA LEU A 30 3.84 -7.94 11.76
C LEU A 30 4.44 -7.44 13.07
N ALA A 31 4.70 -6.15 13.18
CA ALA A 31 5.14 -5.52 14.43
C ALA A 31 3.97 -5.29 15.41
N GLY A 32 2.73 -5.47 14.97
CA GLY A 32 1.55 -5.26 15.81
C GLY A 32 1.08 -3.81 15.90
N ARG A 33 1.66 -2.89 15.12
CA ARG A 33 1.23 -1.49 15.11
C ARG A 33 -0.04 -1.27 14.32
N ILE A 34 -0.29 -2.12 13.32
CA ILE A 34 -1.57 -2.14 12.59
C ILE A 34 -2.26 -3.47 12.92
N VAL A 35 -3.49 -3.39 13.38
CA VAL A 35 -4.28 -4.57 13.70
C VAL A 35 -4.75 -5.22 12.40
N ALA A 36 -4.51 -6.52 12.27
CA ALA A 36 -4.91 -7.27 11.09
C ALA A 36 -5.21 -8.72 11.48
N GLY A 37 -6.10 -9.35 10.74
CA GLY A 37 -6.47 -10.74 10.96
C GLY A 37 -5.37 -11.72 10.53
N PRO A 38 -5.56 -13.02 10.81
CA PRO A 38 -4.53 -14.03 10.56
C PRO A 38 -4.18 -14.19 9.09
N TYR A 39 -5.14 -14.05 8.18
CA TYR A 39 -4.89 -14.17 6.75
C TYR A 39 -4.08 -13.00 6.21
N VAL A 40 -4.36 -11.79 6.68
CA VAL A 40 -3.60 -10.60 6.29
C VAL A 40 -2.16 -10.70 6.80
N ARG A 41 -2.00 -11.16 8.05
CA ARG A 41 -0.67 -11.37 8.62
C ARG A 41 0.11 -12.42 7.84
N ALA A 42 -0.54 -13.50 7.43
CA ALA A 42 0.08 -14.52 6.60
C ALA A 42 0.50 -13.97 5.24
N ALA A 43 -0.34 -13.14 4.63
CA ALA A 43 -0.03 -12.48 3.36
C ALA A 43 1.18 -11.54 3.50
N CYS A 44 1.27 -10.81 4.60
CA CYS A 44 2.41 -9.96 4.87
C CYS A 44 3.71 -10.77 5.03
N ARG A 45 3.66 -11.86 5.77
CA ARG A 45 4.82 -12.76 5.91
C ARG A 45 5.25 -13.33 4.58
N ARG A 46 4.28 -13.72 3.75
CA ARG A 46 4.55 -14.26 2.42
C ARG A 46 5.23 -13.20 1.55
N HIS A 47 4.73 -11.97 1.56
CA HIS A 47 5.33 -10.90 0.76
C HIS A 47 6.79 -10.66 1.17
N LEU A 48 7.06 -10.54 2.46
CA LEU A 48 8.42 -10.34 2.95
C LEU A 48 9.33 -11.53 2.64
N GLY A 49 8.80 -12.75 2.76
CA GLY A 49 9.54 -13.96 2.38
C GLY A 49 9.86 -14.00 0.90
N ASP A 50 8.92 -13.61 0.05
CA ASP A 50 9.12 -13.55 -1.40
C ASP A 50 10.11 -12.45 -1.78
N LEU A 51 10.14 -11.33 -1.08
CA LEU A 51 11.17 -10.32 -1.28
C LEU A 51 12.58 -10.87 -0.99
N ALA A 52 12.69 -11.70 0.03
CA ALA A 52 13.99 -12.26 0.44
C ALA A 52 14.44 -13.42 -0.46
N THR A 53 13.53 -14.30 -0.86
CA THR A 53 13.88 -15.57 -1.52
C THR A 53 13.17 -15.82 -2.84
N GLY A 54 12.24 -14.97 -3.25
CA GLY A 54 11.41 -15.20 -4.44
C GLY A 54 12.19 -15.25 -5.74
N LYS A 55 13.35 -14.59 -5.80
CA LYS A 55 14.19 -14.57 -6.99
C LYS A 55 14.58 -15.98 -7.44
N ALA A 56 14.84 -16.89 -6.51
CA ALA A 56 15.15 -18.28 -6.83
C ALA A 56 13.99 -18.99 -7.51
N ARG A 57 12.75 -18.53 -7.31
CA ARG A 57 11.55 -19.08 -7.94
C ARG A 57 11.09 -18.27 -9.16
N GLY A 58 11.92 -17.36 -9.66
CA GLY A 58 11.59 -16.54 -10.81
C GLY A 58 10.70 -15.34 -10.51
N LEU A 59 10.61 -14.92 -9.25
CA LEU A 59 9.83 -13.77 -8.86
C LEU A 59 10.71 -12.53 -8.78
N VAL A 60 10.22 -11.42 -9.36
CA VAL A 60 10.92 -10.14 -9.32
C VAL A 60 9.96 -9.08 -8.80
N TRP A 61 10.36 -8.38 -7.75
CA TRP A 61 9.61 -7.26 -7.21
C TRP A 61 10.08 -5.97 -7.86
N LYS A 62 9.15 -5.25 -8.50
CA LYS A 62 9.42 -3.94 -9.10
C LYS A 62 8.65 -2.87 -8.34
N ASN A 63 9.29 -2.29 -7.35
CA ASN A 63 8.66 -1.30 -6.49
C ASN A 63 8.21 -0.05 -7.26
N ASP A 64 8.98 0.37 -8.26
CA ASP A 64 8.63 1.51 -9.11
C ASP A 64 7.33 1.26 -9.89
N GLU A 65 7.11 0.05 -10.36
CA GLU A 65 5.86 -0.31 -11.03
C GLU A 65 4.68 -0.31 -10.05
N ALA A 66 4.88 -0.81 -8.83
CA ALA A 66 3.86 -0.75 -7.80
C ALA A 66 3.50 0.71 -7.49
N LEU A 67 4.50 1.56 -7.29
CA LEU A 67 4.29 2.99 -7.02
C LEU A 67 3.58 3.69 -8.16
N ARG A 68 3.88 3.32 -9.40
CA ARG A 68 3.24 3.92 -10.57
C ARG A 68 1.73 3.62 -10.58
N VAL A 69 1.35 2.40 -10.29
CA VAL A 69 -0.07 2.03 -10.23
C VAL A 69 -0.78 2.73 -9.08
N LEU A 70 -0.16 2.80 -7.90
CA LEU A 70 -0.72 3.50 -6.76
C LEU A 70 -0.88 4.99 -7.05
N GLY A 71 0.11 5.59 -7.73
CA GLY A 71 0.04 7.00 -8.15
C GLY A 71 -1.10 7.25 -9.11
N PHE A 72 -1.37 6.32 -10.02
CA PHE A 72 -2.52 6.43 -10.93
C PHE A 72 -3.82 6.58 -10.15
N PHE A 73 -4.04 5.75 -9.12
CA PHE A 73 -5.25 5.84 -8.32
C PHE A 73 -5.37 7.18 -7.59
N GLU A 74 -4.26 7.71 -7.08
CA GLU A 74 -4.29 8.92 -6.26
C GLU A 74 -4.21 10.21 -7.09
N ASP A 75 -3.52 10.17 -8.23
CA ASP A 75 -3.28 11.38 -9.05
C ASP A 75 -4.29 11.55 -10.17
N VAL A 76 -4.82 10.45 -10.73
CA VAL A 76 -5.69 10.50 -11.90
C VAL A 76 -7.16 10.32 -11.52
N LEU A 77 -7.45 9.37 -10.64
CA LEU A 77 -8.83 9.09 -10.27
C LEU A 77 -9.35 10.11 -9.27
N ARG A 78 -10.60 10.48 -9.45
CA ARG A 78 -11.29 11.44 -8.59
C ARG A 78 -12.59 10.83 -8.09
N LEU A 79 -12.96 11.14 -6.85
CA LEU A 79 -14.24 10.78 -6.31
C LEU A 79 -15.21 11.94 -6.54
N PRO A 80 -16.40 11.69 -7.09
CA PRO A 80 -17.41 12.73 -7.21
C PRO A 80 -17.87 13.17 -5.82
N THR A 81 -18.12 14.47 -5.67
CA THR A 81 -18.80 14.98 -4.48
C THR A 81 -20.29 15.02 -4.77
N SER A 82 -21.09 14.50 -3.85
CA SER A 82 -22.54 14.58 -3.94
C SER A 82 -23.04 15.51 -2.86
N GLU A 83 -23.92 16.41 -3.26
CA GLU A 83 -24.65 17.25 -2.33
C GLU A 83 -26.13 16.96 -2.44
N ARG A 84 -26.82 17.03 -1.32
CA ARG A 84 -28.27 16.84 -1.32
C ARG A 84 -28.94 18.18 -1.62
N ASP A 85 -29.81 18.19 -2.60
CA ASP A 85 -30.62 19.36 -2.91
C ASP A 85 -31.62 19.58 -1.77
N ASP A 86 -31.53 20.75 -1.13
CA ASP A 86 -32.38 21.09 0.02
C ASP A 86 -33.87 21.18 -0.36
N LEU A 87 -34.18 21.45 -1.63
CA LEU A 87 -35.56 21.59 -2.08
C LEU A 87 -36.22 20.25 -2.43
N THR A 88 -35.48 19.37 -3.10
CA THR A 88 -36.01 18.10 -3.59
C THR A 88 -35.55 16.90 -2.78
N GLY A 89 -34.51 17.06 -1.97
CA GLY A 89 -33.87 15.97 -1.27
C GLY A 89 -33.10 15.03 -2.19
N ALA A 90 -33.00 15.35 -3.47
CA ALA A 90 -32.26 14.54 -4.43
C ALA A 90 -30.75 14.77 -4.28
N GLU A 91 -30.02 13.70 -4.52
CA GLU A 91 -28.56 13.77 -4.51
C GLU A 91 -28.07 14.33 -5.84
N VAL A 92 -27.30 15.42 -5.77
CA VAL A 92 -26.72 16.06 -6.95
C VAL A 92 -25.22 15.77 -6.96
N VAL A 93 -24.75 15.15 -8.02
CA VAL A 93 -23.33 14.85 -8.19
C VAL A 93 -22.64 16.03 -8.83
N GLN A 94 -21.71 16.64 -8.10
CA GLN A 94 -20.91 17.77 -8.61
C GLN A 94 -19.53 17.27 -9.04
N THR A 95 -19.29 17.30 -10.35
CA THR A 95 -18.02 16.85 -10.91
C THR A 95 -16.91 17.89 -10.74
N ASP A 96 -17.25 19.18 -10.65
CA ASP A 96 -16.27 20.25 -10.52
C ASP A 96 -15.59 20.27 -9.15
N ASN A 97 -16.24 19.74 -8.12
CA ASN A 97 -15.72 19.65 -6.77
C ASN A 97 -15.23 18.26 -6.41
N SER A 98 -14.83 17.47 -7.41
CA SER A 98 -14.30 16.14 -7.18
C SER A 98 -13.03 16.20 -6.33
N ARG A 99 -12.91 15.26 -5.39
CA ARG A 99 -11.74 15.18 -4.53
C ARG A 99 -10.83 14.05 -4.97
N PRO A 100 -9.52 14.12 -4.69
CA PRO A 100 -8.59 13.06 -5.02
C PRO A 100 -9.01 11.73 -4.37
N PHE A 101 -8.85 10.65 -5.10
CA PHE A 101 -9.02 9.31 -4.55
C PHE A 101 -7.76 8.99 -3.74
N ARG A 102 -7.93 8.77 -2.44
CA ARG A 102 -6.80 8.42 -1.57
C ARG A 102 -6.93 6.98 -1.12
N LEU A 103 -5.87 6.22 -1.39
CA LEU A 103 -5.82 4.82 -0.99
C LEU A 103 -5.45 4.72 0.50
N HIS A 104 -6.19 3.89 1.21
CA HIS A 104 -5.79 3.46 2.55
C HIS A 104 -4.56 2.55 2.45
N ILE A 105 -3.73 2.53 3.49
CA ILE A 105 -2.49 1.74 3.46
C ILE A 105 -2.73 0.25 3.18
N SER A 106 -3.84 -0.32 3.65
CA SER A 106 -4.19 -1.70 3.34
C SER A 106 -4.51 -1.91 1.87
N GLN A 107 -5.16 -0.92 1.24
CA GLN A 107 -5.43 -0.95 -0.20
C GLN A 107 -4.14 -0.83 -1.01
N LYS A 108 -3.20 -0.02 -0.54
CA LYS A 108 -1.88 0.09 -1.16
C LYS A 108 -1.14 -1.24 -1.12
N PHE A 109 -1.26 -1.98 -0.03
CA PHE A 109 -0.69 -3.32 0.06
C PHE A 109 -1.29 -4.27 -0.98
N ILE A 110 -2.61 -4.30 -1.09
CA ILE A 110 -3.30 -5.19 -2.03
C ILE A 110 -2.94 -4.85 -3.47
N LEU A 111 -3.11 -3.58 -3.85
CA LEU A 111 -2.86 -3.15 -5.23
C LEU A 111 -1.38 -3.22 -5.59
N GLY A 112 -0.52 -2.81 -4.68
CA GLY A 112 0.93 -2.88 -4.89
C GLY A 112 1.40 -4.31 -5.07
N SER A 113 0.88 -5.23 -4.26
CA SER A 113 1.22 -6.66 -4.38
C SER A 113 0.75 -7.26 -5.70
N LEU A 114 -0.43 -6.84 -6.19
CA LEU A 114 -0.94 -7.31 -7.46
C LEU A 114 -0.09 -6.84 -8.65
N PHE A 115 0.38 -5.61 -8.61
CA PHE A 115 1.00 -4.99 -9.78
C PHE A 115 2.52 -4.87 -9.69
N GLY A 116 3.11 -5.16 -8.54
CA GLY A 116 4.56 -5.06 -8.34
C GLY A 116 5.33 -6.35 -8.62
N TRP A 117 4.68 -7.49 -8.63
CA TRP A 117 5.34 -8.77 -8.86
C TRP A 117 5.38 -9.13 -10.35
N PHE A 118 6.55 -9.54 -10.81
CA PHE A 118 6.81 -9.91 -12.20
C PHE A 118 7.54 -11.25 -12.25
N ASN A 119 7.47 -11.90 -13.39
CA ASN A 119 8.30 -13.06 -13.70
C ASN A 119 9.70 -12.61 -14.11
N ALA A 120 10.65 -13.55 -14.11
CA ALA A 120 12.04 -13.25 -14.47
C ALA A 120 12.20 -12.73 -15.91
N ASP A 121 11.27 -13.10 -16.81
CA ASP A 121 11.26 -12.63 -18.20
C ASP A 121 10.67 -11.24 -18.38
N GLY A 122 10.23 -10.61 -17.31
CA GLY A 122 9.65 -9.27 -17.34
C GLY A 122 8.13 -9.25 -17.56
N THR A 123 7.49 -10.39 -17.73
CA THR A 123 6.03 -10.44 -17.83
C THR A 123 5.40 -10.30 -16.46
N ARG A 124 4.20 -9.75 -16.42
CA ARG A 124 3.44 -9.63 -15.17
C ARG A 124 2.98 -11.00 -14.69
N ARG A 125 3.05 -11.19 -13.40
CA ARG A 125 2.61 -12.44 -12.77
C ARG A 125 1.08 -12.48 -12.62
#